data_80445d1c28c8d0687089edd725879fb2
#
_entry.id   80445d1c28c8d0687089edd725879fb2
#
_cell.length_a   1.000
_cell.length_b   1.000
_cell.length_c   1.000
_cell.angle_alpha   90.00
_cell.angle_beta   90.00
_cell.angle_gamma   90.00
#
_symmetry.space_group_name_H-M   'P 1'
#
loop_
_entity.id
_entity.type
_entity.pdbx_description
1 polymer ?
#
loop_
_entity_poly.entity_id
_entity_poly.type
_entity_poly.pdbx_seq_one_letter_code
_entity_poly.pdbx_strand_id
1 'polypeptide(L)'
;QLVHYYFRTMDELFLELFRRRAELMQHYQVRALESEQPLWALWELNTDPAGTGMTMEFVALANHRKTLRAEIARYAEIHRTEQIKTITAAMARYDVPFDEFSPTVLMVLMTGATQVLVQEELLGVSAGHEETLQFAARWLTFLEGPRQLDPNWRHAAPE
;
A
#
# COMPACT_ATOMS: atom_id res chain seq x y z
N GLN A 1 26.58 20.84 -2.79
CA GLN A 1 27.79 20.46 -2.03
C GLN A 1 27.47 19.65 -0.76
N LEU A 2 26.38 19.93 -0.01
CA LEU A 2 26.04 19.19 1.22
C LEU A 2 25.69 17.70 0.98
N VAL A 3 25.02 17.39 -0.10
CA VAL A 3 24.60 15.99 -0.41
C VAL A 3 25.82 15.07 -0.60
N HIS A 4 26.88 15.54 -1.26
CA HIS A 4 28.13 14.79 -1.46
C HIS A 4 28.94 14.58 -0.17
N TYR A 5 28.63 15.31 0.90
CA TYR A 5 29.28 15.10 2.19
C TYR A 5 28.73 13.88 2.93
N TYR A 6 27.42 13.59 2.76
CA TYR A 6 26.74 12.49 3.43
C TYR A 6 26.62 11.22 2.58
N PHE A 7 26.55 11.34 1.26
CA PHE A 7 26.38 10.23 0.34
C PHE A 7 27.49 10.23 -0.71
N ARG A 8 28.21 9.10 -0.80
CA ARG A 8 29.32 8.94 -1.77
C ARG A 8 28.81 8.77 -3.20
N THR A 9 27.62 8.22 -3.35
CA THR A 9 26.98 7.94 -4.64
C THR A 9 25.49 8.32 -4.61
N MET A 10 24.93 8.56 -5.80
CA MET A 10 23.48 8.75 -5.95
C MET A 10 22.70 7.49 -5.56
N ASP A 11 23.28 6.30 -5.75
CA ASP A 11 22.64 5.05 -5.37
C ASP A 11 22.51 4.91 -3.84
N GLU A 12 23.50 5.34 -3.08
CA GLU A 12 23.41 5.41 -1.61
C GLU A 12 22.29 6.36 -1.16
N LEU A 13 22.17 7.52 -1.79
CA LEU A 13 21.08 8.46 -1.52
C LEU A 13 19.70 7.86 -1.80
N PHE A 14 19.52 7.24 -2.98
CA PHE A 14 18.25 6.61 -3.35
C PHE A 14 17.88 5.45 -2.42
N LEU A 15 18.85 4.63 -2.02
CA LEU A 15 18.63 3.56 -1.06
C LEU A 15 18.18 4.10 0.30
N GLU A 16 18.81 5.13 0.80
CA GLU A 16 18.43 5.71 2.10
C GLU A 16 17.05 6.37 2.04
N LEU A 17 16.74 7.09 0.98
CA LEU A 17 15.41 7.66 0.77
C LEU A 17 14.33 6.57 0.69
N PHE A 18 14.62 5.50 -0.05
CA PHE A 18 13.71 4.37 -0.15
C PHE A 18 13.48 3.71 1.22
N ARG A 19 14.54 3.43 1.99
CA ARG A 19 14.44 2.81 3.31
C ARG A 19 13.58 3.63 4.26
N ARG A 20 13.84 4.93 4.37
CA ARG A 20 13.02 5.84 5.20
C ARG A 20 11.57 5.85 4.79
N ARG A 21 11.32 5.85 3.49
CA ARG A 21 9.94 5.78 2.97
C ARG A 21 9.29 4.44 3.28
N ALA A 22 10.01 3.33 3.10
CA ALA A 22 9.51 1.99 3.39
C ALA A 22 9.19 1.82 4.89
N GLU A 23 10.02 2.32 5.80
CA GLU A 23 9.78 2.33 7.25
C GLU A 23 8.50 3.10 7.60
N LEU A 24 8.31 4.29 7.01
CA LEU A 24 7.08 5.07 7.20
C LEU A 24 5.84 4.34 6.69
N MET A 25 5.93 3.71 5.51
CA MET A 25 4.83 2.92 4.96
C MET A 25 4.53 1.70 5.82
N GLN A 26 5.56 1.03 6.34
CA GLN A 26 5.37 -0.07 7.27
C GLN A 26 4.66 0.37 8.54
N HIS A 27 5.03 1.52 9.09
CA HIS A 27 4.31 2.08 10.25
C HIS A 27 2.82 2.33 9.94
N TYR A 28 2.50 2.96 8.81
CA TYR A 28 1.10 3.18 8.41
C TYR A 28 0.35 1.86 8.17
N GLN A 29 1.02 0.87 7.60
CA GLN A 29 0.44 -0.45 7.42
C GLN A 29 0.10 -1.10 8.76
N VAL A 30 1.00 -1.11 9.74
CA VAL A 30 0.71 -1.63 11.09
C VAL A 30 -0.52 -0.94 11.67
N ARG A 31 -0.60 0.39 11.59
CA ARG A 31 -1.77 1.16 12.04
C ARG A 31 -3.06 0.77 11.33
N ALA A 32 -2.99 0.57 10.01
CA ALA A 32 -4.14 0.10 9.25
C ALA A 32 -4.65 -1.25 9.76
N LEU A 33 -3.73 -2.15 10.08
CA LEU A 33 -4.03 -3.51 10.56
C LEU A 33 -4.63 -3.54 11.97
N GLU A 34 -4.23 -2.61 12.83
CA GLU A 34 -4.72 -2.45 14.19
C GLU A 34 -6.04 -1.68 14.27
N SER A 35 -6.50 -1.10 13.16
CA SER A 35 -7.75 -0.34 13.12
C SER A 35 -8.98 -1.25 13.24
N GLU A 36 -10.11 -0.69 13.63
CA GLU A 36 -11.38 -1.43 13.68
C GLU A 36 -11.86 -1.87 12.29
N GLN A 37 -11.44 -1.14 11.24
CA GLN A 37 -11.76 -1.41 9.84
C GLN A 37 -10.48 -1.57 8.99
N PRO A 38 -9.73 -2.67 9.15
CA PRO A 38 -8.43 -2.85 8.53
C PRO A 38 -8.46 -2.88 6.99
N LEU A 39 -9.53 -3.39 6.37
CA LEU A 39 -9.64 -3.41 4.91
C LEU A 39 -9.90 -2.02 4.35
N TRP A 40 -10.75 -1.19 5.00
CA TRP A 40 -10.92 0.21 4.64
C TRP A 40 -9.61 0.98 4.78
N ALA A 41 -8.89 0.78 5.89
CA ALA A 41 -7.62 1.46 6.14
C ALA A 41 -6.54 1.06 5.12
N LEU A 42 -6.45 -0.22 4.77
CA LEU A 42 -5.53 -0.69 3.72
C LEU A 42 -5.91 -0.14 2.34
N TRP A 43 -7.21 -0.09 2.02
CA TRP A 43 -7.67 0.50 0.78
C TRP A 43 -7.25 1.97 0.67
N GLU A 44 -7.52 2.77 1.70
CA GLU A 44 -7.13 4.18 1.74
C GLU A 44 -5.62 4.40 1.71
N LEU A 45 -4.84 3.53 2.37
CA LEU A 45 -3.40 3.60 2.32
C LEU A 45 -2.86 3.36 0.91
N ASN A 46 -3.42 2.37 0.20
CA ASN A 46 -2.98 1.99 -1.13
C ASN A 46 -3.50 2.94 -2.23
N THR A 47 -4.61 3.65 -2.00
CA THR A 47 -5.14 4.67 -2.92
C THR A 47 -4.56 6.07 -2.67
N ASP A 48 -3.66 6.24 -1.69
CA ASP A 48 -2.97 7.51 -1.45
C ASP A 48 -2.03 7.85 -2.60
N PRO A 49 -2.29 8.93 -3.38
CA PRO A 49 -1.47 9.26 -4.56
C PRO A 49 -0.02 9.57 -4.21
N ALA A 50 0.22 10.24 -3.05
CA ALA A 50 1.57 10.59 -2.63
C ALA A 50 2.40 9.34 -2.28
N GLY A 51 1.77 8.37 -1.61
CA GLY A 51 2.41 7.11 -1.22
C GLY A 51 2.71 6.22 -2.41
N THR A 52 1.71 5.94 -3.20
CA THR A 52 1.78 5.02 -4.34
C THR A 52 2.62 5.61 -5.46
N GLY A 53 2.46 6.89 -5.80
CA GLY A 53 3.26 7.56 -6.83
C GLY A 53 4.76 7.52 -6.52
N MET A 54 5.17 7.82 -5.28
CA MET A 54 6.58 7.73 -4.89
C MET A 54 7.12 6.29 -5.00
N THR A 55 6.33 5.29 -4.65
CA THR A 55 6.73 3.88 -4.80
C THR A 55 7.00 3.55 -6.27
N MET A 56 6.18 4.03 -7.18
CA MET A 56 6.35 3.83 -8.62
C MET A 56 7.64 4.47 -9.14
N GLU A 57 7.99 5.67 -8.68
CA GLU A 57 9.26 6.32 -9.01
C GLU A 57 10.46 5.47 -8.58
N PHE A 58 10.43 4.90 -7.37
CA PHE A 58 11.50 3.99 -6.94
C PHE A 58 11.55 2.71 -7.77
N VAL A 59 10.42 2.14 -8.17
CA VAL A 59 10.37 0.97 -9.07
C VAL A 59 10.96 1.32 -10.43
N ALA A 60 10.64 2.48 -10.99
CA ALA A 60 11.22 2.95 -12.24
C ALA A 60 12.75 3.12 -12.15
N LEU A 61 13.23 3.73 -11.07
CA LEU A 61 14.67 3.86 -10.80
C LEU A 61 15.37 2.49 -10.66
N ALA A 62 14.70 1.52 -10.06
CA ALA A 62 15.22 0.16 -9.86
C ALA A 62 15.46 -0.61 -11.16
N ASN A 63 14.81 -0.23 -12.27
CA ASN A 63 15.04 -0.86 -13.57
C ASN A 63 16.51 -0.78 -14.00
N HIS A 64 17.23 0.25 -13.57
CA HIS A 64 18.61 0.50 -13.91
C HIS A 64 19.59 0.36 -12.73
N ARG A 65 19.11 -0.04 -11.54
CA ARG A 65 19.91 -0.11 -10.29
C ARG A 65 19.66 -1.41 -9.53
N LYS A 66 20.57 -2.39 -9.71
CA LYS A 66 20.41 -3.75 -9.13
C LYS A 66 20.27 -3.74 -7.60
N THR A 67 21.04 -2.91 -6.90
CA THR A 67 21.01 -2.82 -5.43
C THR A 67 19.67 -2.28 -4.94
N LEU A 68 19.16 -1.22 -5.58
CA LEU A 68 17.84 -0.66 -5.26
C LEU A 68 16.72 -1.67 -5.54
N ARG A 69 16.80 -2.39 -6.67
CA ARG A 69 15.84 -3.45 -7.01
C ARG A 69 15.78 -4.54 -5.94
N ALA A 70 16.94 -5.01 -5.47
CA ALA A 70 17.01 -6.05 -4.45
C ALA A 70 16.37 -5.58 -3.12
N GLU A 71 16.61 -4.33 -2.74
CA GLU A 71 16.04 -3.76 -1.53
C GLU A 71 14.53 -3.56 -1.65
N ILE A 72 14.04 -3.04 -2.78
CA ILE A 72 12.60 -2.93 -3.04
C ILE A 72 11.93 -4.30 -2.98
N ALA A 73 12.51 -5.32 -3.61
CA ALA A 73 11.96 -6.68 -3.58
C ALA A 73 11.88 -7.22 -2.14
N ARG A 74 12.92 -7.02 -1.34
CA ARG A 74 12.95 -7.43 0.07
C ARG A 74 11.82 -6.78 0.89
N TYR A 75 11.62 -5.47 0.74
CA TYR A 75 10.53 -4.78 1.42
C TYR A 75 9.17 -5.20 0.90
N ALA A 76 9.01 -5.38 -0.41
CA ALA A 76 7.76 -5.82 -1.00
C ALA A 76 7.32 -7.20 -0.46
N GLU A 77 8.25 -8.14 -0.28
CA GLU A 77 7.97 -9.46 0.32
C GLU A 77 7.51 -9.34 1.78
N ILE A 78 8.17 -8.50 2.58
CA ILE A 78 7.78 -8.25 3.97
C ILE A 78 6.36 -7.66 4.03
N HIS A 79 6.11 -6.60 3.28
CA HIS A 79 4.80 -5.94 3.24
C HIS A 79 3.69 -6.89 2.78
N ARG A 80 3.95 -7.65 1.72
CA ARG A 80 3.00 -8.63 1.18
C ARG A 80 2.64 -9.70 2.20
N THR A 81 3.63 -10.21 2.92
CA THR A 81 3.42 -11.21 3.96
C THR A 81 2.50 -10.68 5.07
N GLU A 82 2.74 -9.46 5.54
CA GLU A 82 1.91 -8.85 6.57
C GLU A 82 0.49 -8.54 6.07
N GLN A 83 0.34 -8.02 4.86
CA GLN A 83 -0.97 -7.78 4.26
C GLN A 83 -1.78 -9.08 4.10
N ILE A 84 -1.15 -10.17 3.66
CA ILE A 84 -1.84 -11.47 3.53
C ILE A 84 -2.32 -11.95 4.90
N LYS A 85 -1.51 -11.87 5.94
CA LYS A 85 -1.93 -12.26 7.31
C LYS A 85 -3.19 -11.49 7.74
N THR A 86 -3.21 -10.19 7.49
CA THR A 86 -4.34 -9.34 7.86
C THR A 86 -5.59 -9.65 7.08
N ILE A 87 -5.47 -9.74 5.76
CA ILE A 87 -6.61 -10.09 4.91
C ILE A 87 -7.15 -11.46 5.33
N THR A 88 -6.26 -12.43 5.65
CA THR A 88 -6.65 -13.75 6.17
C THR A 88 -7.45 -13.62 7.47
N ALA A 89 -6.97 -12.81 8.41
CA ALA A 89 -7.66 -12.59 9.68
C ALA A 89 -9.01 -11.86 9.49
N ALA A 90 -9.07 -10.87 8.61
CA ALA A 90 -10.29 -10.15 8.28
C ALA A 90 -11.33 -11.07 7.59
N MET A 91 -10.91 -11.89 6.64
CA MET A 91 -11.78 -12.85 5.97
C MET A 91 -12.36 -13.88 6.97
N ALA A 92 -11.54 -14.38 7.90
CA ALA A 92 -12.01 -15.27 8.96
C ALA A 92 -13.01 -14.58 9.90
N ARG A 93 -12.78 -13.30 10.24
CA ARG A 93 -13.69 -12.50 11.08
C ARG A 93 -15.05 -12.26 10.41
N TYR A 94 -15.09 -12.16 9.08
CA TYR A 94 -16.29 -11.84 8.31
C TYR A 94 -16.93 -13.08 7.66
N ASP A 95 -16.51 -14.29 8.02
CA ASP A 95 -17.00 -15.55 7.46
C ASP A 95 -16.93 -15.64 5.93
N VAL A 96 -15.90 -15.01 5.34
CA VAL A 96 -15.67 -15.10 3.88
C VAL A 96 -15.01 -16.44 3.56
N PRO A 97 -15.58 -17.27 2.67
CA PRO A 97 -15.02 -18.59 2.38
C PRO A 97 -13.69 -18.48 1.62
N PHE A 98 -12.63 -19.15 2.13
CA PHE A 98 -11.29 -19.14 1.53
C PHE A 98 -11.18 -19.94 0.23
N ASP A 99 -12.04 -20.89 0.03
CA ASP A 99 -12.14 -21.73 -1.17
C ASP A 99 -12.65 -20.95 -2.39
N GLU A 100 -13.47 -19.92 -2.17
CA GLU A 100 -13.90 -19.01 -3.23
C GLU A 100 -12.92 -17.86 -3.46
N PHE A 101 -12.29 -17.35 -2.39
CA PHE A 101 -11.41 -16.19 -2.43
C PHE A 101 -10.13 -16.41 -1.63
N SER A 102 -9.02 -16.68 -2.30
CA SER A 102 -7.71 -16.74 -1.64
C SER A 102 -7.32 -15.35 -1.10
N PRO A 103 -6.92 -15.24 0.19
CA PRO A 103 -6.40 -13.98 0.75
C PRO A 103 -5.27 -13.38 -0.07
N THR A 104 -4.39 -14.22 -0.62
CA THR A 104 -3.29 -13.81 -1.50
C THR A 104 -3.79 -13.21 -2.80
N VAL A 105 -4.79 -13.82 -3.43
CA VAL A 105 -5.39 -13.30 -4.66
C VAL A 105 -6.09 -11.98 -4.39
N LEU A 106 -6.87 -11.90 -3.32
CA LEU A 106 -7.55 -10.66 -2.93
C LEU A 106 -6.54 -9.53 -2.70
N MET A 107 -5.45 -9.79 -2.01
CA MET A 107 -4.38 -8.82 -1.79
C MET A 107 -3.77 -8.33 -3.12
N VAL A 108 -3.46 -9.25 -4.05
CA VAL A 108 -2.89 -8.88 -5.37
C VAL A 108 -3.88 -8.03 -6.16
N LEU A 109 -5.17 -8.41 -6.18
CA LEU A 109 -6.20 -7.66 -6.88
C LEU A 109 -6.41 -6.26 -6.28
N MET A 110 -6.47 -6.14 -4.95
CA MET A 110 -6.56 -4.84 -4.28
C MET A 110 -5.37 -3.95 -4.61
N THR A 111 -4.15 -4.48 -4.47
CA THR A 111 -2.93 -3.71 -4.76
C THR A 111 -2.87 -3.32 -6.23
N GLY A 112 -3.19 -4.23 -7.15
CA GLY A 112 -3.19 -3.96 -8.59
C GLY A 112 -4.21 -2.89 -8.97
N ALA A 113 -5.44 -2.99 -8.46
CA ALA A 113 -6.49 -2.01 -8.72
C ALA A 113 -6.10 -0.62 -8.22
N THR A 114 -5.60 -0.52 -6.98
CA THR A 114 -5.19 0.78 -6.42
C THR A 114 -3.99 1.38 -7.14
N GLN A 115 -3.02 0.57 -7.57
CA GLN A 115 -1.88 1.05 -8.36
C GLN A 115 -2.33 1.59 -9.72
N VAL A 116 -3.25 0.89 -10.41
CA VAL A 116 -3.79 1.35 -11.69
C VAL A 116 -4.52 2.68 -11.51
N LEU A 117 -5.44 2.78 -10.54
CA LEU A 117 -6.19 4.00 -10.28
C LEU A 117 -5.26 5.20 -10.02
N VAL A 118 -4.26 5.05 -9.16
CA VAL A 118 -3.32 6.14 -8.86
C VAL A 118 -2.44 6.50 -10.06
N GLN A 119 -1.96 5.50 -10.79
CA GLN A 119 -1.12 5.74 -11.97
C GLN A 119 -1.90 6.47 -13.06
N GLU A 120 -3.11 6.05 -13.34
CA GLU A 120 -3.95 6.64 -14.37
C GLU A 120 -4.40 8.06 -14.00
N GLU A 121 -4.71 8.31 -12.71
CA GLU A 121 -5.01 9.65 -12.22
C GLU A 121 -3.84 10.62 -12.44
N LEU A 122 -2.60 10.20 -12.16
CA LEU A 122 -1.40 11.00 -12.42
C LEU A 122 -1.19 11.30 -13.93
N LEU A 123 -1.72 10.45 -14.80
CA LEU A 123 -1.68 10.63 -16.26
C LEU A 123 -2.92 11.37 -16.82
N GLY A 124 -3.91 11.68 -15.97
CA GLY A 124 -5.17 12.31 -16.39
C GLY A 124 -6.14 11.33 -17.05
N VAL A 125 -6.00 10.03 -16.83
CA VAL A 125 -6.94 8.99 -17.28
C VAL A 125 -7.91 8.70 -16.15
N SER A 126 -9.22 8.69 -16.45
CA SER A 126 -10.27 8.48 -15.42
C SER A 126 -11.37 7.51 -15.85
N ALA A 127 -11.28 6.93 -17.05
CA ALA A 127 -12.28 5.99 -17.55
C ALA A 127 -12.34 4.73 -16.65
N GLY A 128 -13.53 4.43 -16.09
CA GLY A 128 -13.74 3.29 -15.20
C GLY A 128 -13.34 3.50 -13.74
N HIS A 129 -12.76 4.66 -13.37
CA HIS A 129 -12.36 4.95 -11.99
C HIS A 129 -13.56 5.00 -11.05
N GLU A 130 -14.61 5.72 -11.42
CA GLU A 130 -15.79 5.87 -10.58
C GLU A 130 -16.45 4.53 -10.29
N GLU A 131 -16.66 3.70 -11.32
CA GLU A 131 -17.24 2.37 -11.19
C GLU A 131 -16.38 1.45 -10.31
N THR A 132 -15.06 1.52 -10.47
CA THR A 132 -14.11 0.73 -9.65
C THR A 132 -14.14 1.16 -8.18
N LEU A 133 -14.12 2.46 -7.91
CA LEU A 133 -14.21 2.99 -6.55
C LEU A 133 -15.55 2.65 -5.89
N GLN A 134 -16.66 2.76 -6.62
CA GLN A 134 -17.98 2.37 -6.14
C GLN A 134 -18.08 0.86 -5.86
N PHE A 135 -17.48 0.04 -6.72
CA PHE A 135 -17.42 -1.41 -6.50
C PHE A 135 -16.64 -1.74 -5.23
N ALA A 136 -15.44 -1.17 -5.07
CA ALA A 136 -14.61 -1.36 -3.89
C ALA A 136 -15.34 -0.90 -2.61
N ALA A 137 -15.97 0.28 -2.64
CA ALA A 137 -16.73 0.79 -1.50
C ALA A 137 -17.89 -0.13 -1.11
N ARG A 138 -18.63 -0.68 -2.07
CA ARG A 138 -19.70 -1.65 -1.78
C ARG A 138 -19.15 -2.93 -1.14
N TRP A 139 -18.03 -3.44 -1.66
CA TRP A 139 -17.38 -4.64 -1.12
C TRP A 139 -16.87 -4.42 0.32
N LEU A 140 -16.17 -3.33 0.55
CA LEU A 140 -15.68 -2.97 1.87
C LEU A 140 -16.83 -2.73 2.86
N THR A 141 -17.90 -2.07 2.42
CA THR A 141 -19.12 -1.88 3.25
C THR A 141 -19.78 -3.22 3.58
N PHE A 142 -19.81 -4.15 2.63
CA PHE A 142 -20.36 -5.50 2.88
C PHE A 142 -19.55 -6.26 3.94
N LEU A 143 -18.22 -6.14 3.92
CA LEU A 143 -17.34 -6.86 4.84
C LEU A 143 -17.21 -6.17 6.22
N GLU A 144 -16.98 -4.87 6.24
CA GLU A 144 -16.64 -4.12 7.45
C GLU A 144 -17.69 -3.09 7.89
N GLY A 145 -18.81 -3.01 7.17
CA GLY A 145 -19.81 -1.95 7.38
C GLY A 145 -19.40 -0.62 6.74
N PRO A 146 -20.24 0.42 6.92
CA PRO A 146 -19.93 1.75 6.42
C PRO A 146 -18.60 2.25 6.98
N ARG A 147 -17.85 3.02 6.18
CA ARG A 147 -16.59 3.61 6.61
C ARG A 147 -16.77 4.49 7.87
N GLN A 148 -16.03 4.18 8.92
CA GLN A 148 -16.03 4.89 10.21
C GLN A 148 -14.62 5.26 10.70
N LEU A 149 -13.59 5.13 9.83
CA LEU A 149 -12.22 5.47 10.19
C LEU A 149 -12.10 6.97 10.51
N ASP A 150 -11.37 7.28 11.59
CA ASP A 150 -10.93 8.65 11.86
C ASP A 150 -10.13 9.17 10.65
N PRO A 151 -10.41 10.37 10.13
CA PRO A 151 -9.63 10.96 9.05
C PRO A 151 -8.11 11.01 9.31
N ASN A 152 -7.72 11.09 10.59
CA ASN A 152 -6.34 11.15 11.04
C ASN A 152 -5.79 9.81 11.53
N TRP A 153 -6.43 8.68 11.25
CA TRP A 153 -6.04 7.37 11.75
C TRP A 153 -4.55 7.04 11.51
N ARG A 154 -3.96 7.56 10.43
CA ARG A 154 -2.53 7.39 10.10
C ARG A 154 -1.61 8.05 11.11
N HIS A 155 -2.05 9.14 11.75
CA HIS A 155 -1.27 9.99 12.63
C HIS A 155 -1.70 9.91 14.10
N ALA A 156 -2.70 9.09 14.42
CA ALA A 156 -3.11 8.89 15.80
C ALA A 156 -1.93 8.39 16.64
N ALA A 157 -1.73 8.94 17.84
CA ALA A 157 -0.70 8.47 18.75
C ALA A 157 -0.98 7.00 19.14
N PRO A 158 0.03 6.14 19.32
CA PRO A 158 -0.17 4.84 19.93
C PRO A 158 -0.73 5.04 21.34
N GLU A 159 -1.80 4.30 21.69
CA GLU A 159 -2.32 4.22 23.06
C GLU A 159 -1.31 3.54 23.99
#